data_82ca4ebe99d460d85792c9e70ab7a03e
#
_entry.id   82ca4ebe99d460d85792c9e70ab7a03e
#
_cell.length_a   1.000
_cell.length_b   1.000
_cell.length_c   1.000
_cell.angle_alpha   90.00
_cell.angle_beta   90.00
_cell.angle_gamma   90.00
#
_symmetry.space_group_name_H-M   'P 1'
#
loop_
_entity.id
_entity.type
_entity.pdbx_description
1 polymer ?
#
loop_
_entity_poly.entity_id
_entity_poly.type
_entity_poly.pdbx_seq_one_letter_code
_entity_poly.pdbx_strand_id
1 'polypeptide(L)'
;MSFKKNKYSVLKNAISREMADFCYAYFLNKRNVARVLFDSRYISPFTEYWGVWSDSQVPNTYSHYGDLVMETLLQKVKPVMEKHTKLKLSETYSYARIYKKGDVLARHKDRYSCEISTTLNL
;
A
#
# COMPACT_ATOMS: atom_id res chain seq x y z
N MET A 1 -16.14 -17.39 -3.66
CA MET A 1 -14.79 -17.97 -3.81
C MET A 1 -14.20 -18.22 -2.44
N SER A 2 -13.65 -19.41 -2.22
CA SER A 2 -13.08 -19.79 -0.92
C SER A 2 -11.56 -19.61 -0.94
N PHE A 3 -11.03 -18.78 -0.04
CA PHE A 3 -9.60 -18.63 0.13
C PHE A 3 -8.93 -19.94 0.56
N LYS A 4 -9.55 -20.66 1.48
CA LYS A 4 -9.01 -21.91 2.00
C LYS A 4 -8.79 -22.94 0.89
N LYS A 5 -9.71 -23.03 -0.05
CA LYS A 5 -9.66 -23.96 -1.18
C LYS A 5 -8.71 -23.46 -2.28
N ASN A 6 -8.84 -22.19 -2.67
CA ASN A 6 -8.17 -21.63 -3.84
C ASN A 6 -6.85 -20.95 -3.53
N LYS A 7 -6.56 -20.69 -2.26
CA LYS A 7 -5.38 -19.95 -1.78
C LYS A 7 -5.34 -18.48 -2.21
N TYR A 8 -6.46 -17.97 -2.75
CA TYR A 8 -6.66 -16.56 -3.02
C TYR A 8 -8.15 -16.26 -3.02
N SER A 9 -8.48 -14.99 -2.86
CA SER A 9 -9.85 -14.52 -3.06
C SER A 9 -9.84 -13.08 -3.52
N VAL A 10 -10.91 -12.68 -4.21
CA VAL A 10 -11.13 -11.31 -4.65
C VAL A 10 -12.35 -10.78 -3.94
N LEU A 11 -12.21 -9.67 -3.24
CA LEU A 11 -13.28 -9.04 -2.49
C LEU A 11 -13.61 -7.70 -3.12
N LYS A 12 -14.90 -7.47 -3.35
CA LYS A 12 -15.40 -6.16 -3.76
C LYS A 12 -15.85 -5.41 -2.51
N ASN A 13 -15.61 -4.10 -2.52
CA ASN A 13 -16.06 -3.22 -1.42
C ASN A 13 -15.51 -3.63 -0.05
N ALA A 14 -14.23 -4.00 -0.01
CA ALA A 14 -13.56 -4.38 1.24
C ALA A 14 -13.53 -3.24 2.26
N ILE A 15 -13.52 -2.00 1.80
CA ILE A 15 -13.67 -0.78 2.61
C ILE A 15 -14.74 0.10 1.99
N SER A 16 -15.24 1.08 2.75
CA SER A 16 -16.24 2.01 2.23
C SER A 16 -15.65 2.89 1.12
N ARG A 17 -16.51 3.36 0.23
CA ARG A 17 -16.09 4.28 -0.83
C ARG A 17 -15.51 5.56 -0.26
N GLU A 18 -16.11 6.10 0.79
CA GLU A 18 -15.62 7.30 1.44
C GLU A 18 -14.20 7.11 1.98
N MET A 19 -13.94 5.98 2.64
CA MET A 19 -12.60 5.67 3.15
C MET A 19 -11.59 5.50 2.01
N ALA A 20 -11.97 4.81 0.95
CA ALA A 20 -11.10 4.63 -0.23
C ALA A 20 -10.77 5.99 -0.86
N ASP A 21 -11.75 6.84 -1.05
CA ASP A 21 -11.56 8.18 -1.63
C ASP A 21 -10.68 9.05 -0.75
N PHE A 22 -10.86 8.98 0.56
CA PHE A 22 -10.02 9.71 1.51
C PHE A 22 -8.56 9.26 1.42
N CYS A 23 -8.30 7.98 1.46
CA CYS A 23 -6.94 7.44 1.39
C CYS A 23 -6.28 7.76 0.06
N TYR A 24 -7.03 7.69 -1.03
CA TYR A 24 -6.55 8.06 -2.36
C TYR A 24 -6.14 9.53 -2.41
N ALA A 25 -7.02 10.42 -2.00
CA ALA A 25 -6.75 11.86 -1.97
C ALA A 25 -5.57 12.19 -1.06
N TYR A 26 -5.51 11.56 0.11
CA TYR A 26 -4.41 11.73 1.05
C TYR A 26 -3.06 11.40 0.39
N PHE A 27 -2.97 10.25 -0.25
CA PHE A 27 -1.69 9.80 -0.79
C PHE A 27 -1.23 10.63 -1.98
N LEU A 28 -2.17 11.09 -2.82
CA LEU A 28 -1.85 12.04 -3.89
C LEU A 28 -1.34 13.38 -3.34
N ASN A 29 -2.01 13.90 -2.31
CA ASN A 29 -1.58 15.14 -1.65
C ASN A 29 -0.20 14.97 -1.02
N LYS A 30 0.04 13.84 -0.37
CA LYS A 30 1.34 13.56 0.23
C LYS A 30 2.45 13.54 -0.81
N ARG A 31 2.23 12.90 -1.95
CA ARG A 31 3.20 12.91 -3.06
C ARG A 31 3.52 14.33 -3.48
N ASN A 32 2.49 15.18 -3.65
CA ASN A 32 2.69 16.56 -4.08
C ASN A 32 3.47 17.37 -3.05
N VAL A 33 3.14 17.23 -1.77
CA VAL A 33 3.85 17.90 -0.69
C VAL A 33 5.30 17.42 -0.61
N ALA A 34 5.52 16.11 -0.68
CA ALA A 34 6.87 15.55 -0.66
C ALA A 34 7.71 16.07 -1.82
N ARG A 35 7.14 16.18 -3.01
CA ARG A 35 7.83 16.74 -4.18
C ARG A 35 8.29 18.18 -3.92
N VAL A 36 7.42 19.03 -3.38
CA VAL A 36 7.75 20.41 -3.05
C VAL A 36 8.87 20.47 -2.02
N LEU A 37 8.78 19.66 -0.97
CA LEU A 37 9.79 19.63 0.10
C LEU A 37 11.17 19.19 -0.41
N PHE A 38 11.22 18.20 -1.29
CA PHE A 38 12.47 17.74 -1.89
C PHE A 38 13.03 18.76 -2.89
N ASP A 39 12.19 19.28 -3.77
CA ASP A 39 12.63 20.23 -4.81
C ASP A 39 13.11 21.54 -4.21
N SER A 40 12.52 22.00 -3.12
CA SER A 40 12.96 23.21 -2.38
C SER A 40 14.13 22.93 -1.43
N ARG A 41 14.59 21.69 -1.34
CA ARG A 41 15.65 21.26 -0.43
C ARG A 41 15.30 21.52 1.05
N TYR A 42 14.02 21.53 1.36
CA TYR A 42 13.55 21.71 2.73
C TYR A 42 13.81 20.47 3.59
N ILE A 43 13.79 19.29 2.98
CA ILE A 43 14.12 18.02 3.63
C ILE A 43 15.28 17.36 2.90
N SER A 44 16.03 16.52 3.63
CA SER A 44 17.17 15.80 3.06
C SER A 44 16.70 14.83 1.96
N PRO A 45 17.42 14.75 0.83
CA PRO A 45 17.09 13.78 -0.21
C PRO A 45 17.26 12.32 0.23
N PHE A 46 17.90 12.08 1.38
CA PHE A 46 18.13 10.74 1.91
C PHE A 46 17.08 10.30 2.93
N THR A 47 16.14 11.19 3.29
CA THR A 47 15.06 10.80 4.21
C THR A 47 14.02 9.95 3.48
N GLU A 48 13.46 8.97 4.21
CA GLU A 48 12.38 8.12 3.71
C GLU A 48 11.03 8.47 4.35
N TYR A 49 10.99 9.44 5.26
CA TYR A 49 9.79 9.77 6.03
C TYR A 49 8.65 10.30 5.17
N TRP A 50 8.95 10.85 4.00
CA TRP A 50 7.97 11.43 3.09
C TRP A 50 7.74 10.58 1.85
N GLY A 51 8.24 9.33 1.84
CA GLY A 51 8.17 8.45 0.69
C GLY A 51 9.37 8.62 -0.23
N VAL A 52 9.42 7.79 -1.25
CA VAL A 52 10.57 7.75 -2.17
C VAL A 52 10.10 7.59 -3.62
N TRP A 53 10.96 8.00 -4.55
CA TRP A 53 10.79 7.74 -5.99
C TRP A 53 11.79 6.70 -6.50
N SER A 54 12.50 6.03 -5.59
CA SER A 54 13.57 5.07 -5.91
C SER A 54 13.13 3.63 -5.73
N ASP A 55 11.86 3.33 -5.97
CA ASP A 55 11.33 1.98 -5.86
C ASP A 55 12.01 1.08 -6.91
N SER A 56 12.70 0.04 -6.45
CA SER A 56 13.40 -0.87 -7.35
C SER A 56 12.47 -1.78 -8.13
N GLN A 57 11.27 -2.02 -7.63
CA GLN A 57 10.29 -2.87 -8.30
C GLN A 57 9.56 -2.15 -9.42
N VAL A 58 9.29 -0.85 -9.25
CA VAL A 58 8.62 -0.02 -10.26
C VAL A 58 9.35 1.31 -10.33
N PRO A 59 10.33 1.46 -11.22
CA PRO A 59 11.16 2.67 -11.29
C PRO A 59 10.35 3.95 -11.51
N ASN A 60 10.84 5.05 -10.93
CA ASN A 60 10.26 6.39 -11.06
C ASN A 60 8.82 6.49 -10.53
N THR A 61 8.47 5.68 -9.56
CA THR A 61 7.14 5.61 -8.98
C THR A 61 7.20 6.04 -7.53
N TYR A 62 6.29 6.95 -7.14
CA TYR A 62 6.20 7.36 -5.74
C TYR A 62 5.66 6.21 -4.89
N SER A 63 6.36 5.91 -3.82
CA SER A 63 5.97 4.86 -2.90
C SER A 63 6.36 5.21 -1.47
N HIS A 64 5.69 4.58 -0.51
CA HIS A 64 6.01 4.77 0.90
C HIS A 64 5.75 3.48 1.68
N TYR A 65 6.80 2.99 2.31
CA TYR A 65 6.75 1.87 3.24
C TYR A 65 6.37 2.37 4.62
N GLY A 66 5.31 1.80 5.19
CA GLY A 66 4.95 2.11 6.57
C GLY A 66 4.35 3.49 6.78
N ASP A 67 3.73 4.09 5.76
CA ASP A 67 2.99 5.33 5.93
C ASP A 67 1.94 5.18 7.03
N LEU A 68 1.87 6.13 7.96
CA LEU A 68 1.03 5.99 9.15
C LEU A 68 -0.46 5.83 8.84
N VAL A 69 -0.97 6.56 7.84
CA VAL A 69 -2.37 6.42 7.43
C VAL A 69 -2.61 5.04 6.82
N MET A 70 -1.67 4.55 6.01
CA MET A 70 -1.79 3.24 5.38
C MET A 70 -1.60 2.10 6.38
N GLU A 71 -0.78 2.29 7.42
CA GLU A 71 -0.67 1.35 8.54
C GLU A 71 -1.98 1.28 9.32
N THR A 72 -2.66 2.42 9.47
CA THR A 72 -3.98 2.47 10.09
C THR A 72 -5.02 1.76 9.22
N LEU A 73 -4.94 1.96 7.90
CA LEU A 73 -5.80 1.26 6.95
C LEU A 73 -5.58 -0.26 7.03
N LEU A 74 -4.34 -0.70 7.18
CA LEU A 74 -4.01 -2.11 7.38
C LEU A 74 -4.75 -2.70 8.58
N GLN A 75 -4.78 -1.97 9.68
CA GLN A 75 -5.54 -2.39 10.88
C GLN A 75 -7.03 -2.50 10.61
N LYS A 76 -7.58 -1.60 9.78
CA LYS A 76 -8.99 -1.63 9.40
C LYS A 76 -9.34 -2.80 8.47
N VAL A 77 -8.40 -3.17 7.61
CA VAL A 77 -8.59 -4.26 6.65
C VAL A 77 -8.42 -5.63 7.30
N LYS A 78 -7.64 -5.73 8.35
CA LYS A 78 -7.34 -7.01 9.02
C LYS A 78 -8.59 -7.82 9.38
N PRO A 79 -9.63 -7.26 10.04
CA PRO A 79 -10.84 -8.03 10.36
C PRO A 79 -11.54 -8.57 9.10
N VAL A 80 -11.52 -7.81 8.01
CA VAL A 80 -12.10 -8.22 6.74
C VAL A 80 -11.33 -9.42 6.18
N MET A 81 -10.00 -9.36 6.23
CA MET A 81 -9.15 -10.46 5.78
C MET A 81 -9.32 -11.70 6.65
N GLU A 82 -9.39 -11.53 7.96
CA GLU A 82 -9.61 -12.65 8.88
C GLU A 82 -10.94 -13.36 8.62
N LYS A 83 -11.99 -12.58 8.37
CA LYS A 83 -13.31 -13.11 8.05
C LYS A 83 -13.29 -13.95 6.78
N HIS A 84 -12.60 -13.47 5.74
CA HIS A 84 -12.61 -14.14 4.44
C HIS A 84 -11.60 -15.27 4.31
N THR A 85 -10.47 -15.18 5.00
CA THR A 85 -9.48 -16.27 5.03
C THR A 85 -9.79 -17.32 6.07
N LYS A 86 -10.57 -16.97 7.09
CA LYS A 86 -10.83 -17.79 8.29
C LYS A 86 -9.56 -18.10 9.06
N LEU A 87 -8.59 -17.20 8.98
CA LEU A 87 -7.33 -17.29 9.70
C LEU A 87 -7.24 -16.16 10.74
N LYS A 88 -6.51 -16.42 11.80
CA LYS A 88 -6.11 -15.38 12.73
C LYS A 88 -4.81 -14.78 12.20
N LEU A 89 -4.81 -13.46 11.96
CA LEU A 89 -3.71 -12.78 11.30
C LEU A 89 -3.04 -11.77 12.22
N SER A 90 -1.79 -11.46 11.95
CA SER A 90 -1.05 -10.38 12.59
C SER A 90 -0.54 -9.44 11.51
N GLU A 91 -0.64 -8.14 11.77
CA GLU A 91 -0.12 -7.14 10.84
C GLU A 91 1.41 -7.21 10.77
N THR A 92 1.96 -7.09 9.57
CA THR A 92 3.41 -6.92 9.40
C THR A 92 3.72 -5.50 8.94
N TYR A 93 3.27 -5.10 7.76
CA TYR A 93 3.48 -3.74 7.27
C TYR A 93 2.56 -3.44 6.10
N SER A 94 2.46 -2.16 5.78
CA SER A 94 1.81 -1.67 4.56
C SER A 94 2.84 -1.06 3.61
N TYR A 95 2.51 -1.07 2.34
CA TYR A 95 3.32 -0.46 1.28
C TYR A 95 2.37 0.20 0.28
N ALA A 96 2.53 1.49 0.07
CA ALA A 96 1.68 2.24 -0.85
C ALA A 96 2.48 2.70 -2.06
N ARG A 97 1.86 2.64 -3.23
CA ARG A 97 2.50 3.02 -4.50
C ARG A 97 1.49 3.67 -5.42
N ILE A 98 1.94 4.71 -6.15
CA ILE A 98 1.12 5.35 -7.18
C ILE A 98 1.64 4.91 -8.53
N TYR A 99 0.90 4.02 -9.18
CA TYR A 99 1.26 3.58 -10.53
C TYR A 99 0.92 4.64 -11.56
N LYS A 100 1.79 4.80 -12.53
CA LYS A 100 1.57 5.62 -13.72
C LYS A 100 1.23 4.71 -14.89
N LYS A 101 0.61 5.26 -15.91
CA LYS A 101 0.36 4.52 -17.15
C LYS A 101 1.65 3.91 -17.67
N GLY A 102 1.64 2.62 -17.94
CA GLY A 102 2.81 1.88 -18.43
C GLY A 102 3.69 1.28 -17.33
N ASP A 103 3.47 1.62 -16.07
CA ASP A 103 4.22 0.98 -14.98
C ASP A 103 3.88 -0.50 -14.88
N VAL A 104 4.90 -1.32 -14.68
CA VAL A 104 4.74 -2.77 -14.55
C VAL A 104 5.43 -3.22 -13.27
N LEU A 105 4.68 -3.93 -12.43
CA LEU A 105 5.23 -4.67 -11.31
C LEU A 105 5.54 -6.08 -11.79
N ALA A 106 6.82 -6.42 -11.88
CA ALA A 106 7.23 -7.74 -12.32
C ALA A 106 6.78 -8.81 -11.33
N ARG A 107 6.57 -10.03 -11.84
CA ARG A 107 6.26 -11.17 -10.98
C ARG A 107 7.37 -11.36 -9.96
N HIS A 108 7.02 -11.45 -8.70
CA HIS A 108 7.97 -11.55 -7.59
C HIS A 108 7.34 -12.33 -6.43
N LYS A 109 8.15 -12.63 -5.44
CA LYS A 109 7.67 -13.15 -4.15
C LYS A 109 7.89 -12.09 -3.09
N ASP A 110 6.92 -11.95 -2.20
CA ASP A 110 7.05 -11.10 -1.03
C ASP A 110 8.03 -11.72 -0.03
N ARG A 111 8.50 -10.90 0.92
CA ARG A 111 9.39 -11.40 1.97
C ARG A 111 8.69 -12.50 2.79
N TYR A 112 9.49 -13.34 3.40
CA TYR A 112 9.02 -14.51 4.13
C TYR A 112 7.99 -14.20 5.22
N SER A 113 8.11 -13.04 5.88
CA SER A 113 7.15 -12.62 6.92
C SER A 113 5.76 -12.27 6.38
N CYS A 114 5.58 -12.13 5.08
CA CYS A 114 4.29 -11.85 4.45
C CYS A 114 3.62 -13.14 3.97
N GLU A 115 3.17 -13.95 4.92
CA GLU A 115 2.49 -15.20 4.59
C GLU A 115 1.17 -14.96 3.86
N ILE A 116 0.42 -13.94 4.30
CA ILE A 116 -0.83 -13.52 3.67
C ILE A 116 -0.67 -12.07 3.22
N SER A 117 -0.87 -11.83 1.95
CA SER A 117 -0.75 -10.51 1.35
C SER A 117 -2.07 -10.10 0.71
N THR A 118 -2.33 -8.82 0.69
CA THR A 118 -3.48 -8.27 -0.05
C THR A 118 -3.06 -7.03 -0.84
N THR A 119 -3.68 -6.85 -1.98
CA THR A 119 -3.59 -5.61 -2.75
C THR A 119 -4.93 -4.93 -2.67
N LEU A 120 -4.92 -3.68 -2.24
CA LEU A 120 -6.12 -2.85 -2.14
C LEU A 120 -6.01 -1.71 -3.14
N ASN A 121 -6.91 -1.69 -4.11
CA ASN A 121 -7.00 -0.59 -5.08
C ASN A 121 -7.88 0.51 -4.52
N LEU A 122 -7.39 1.74 -4.58
CA LEU A 122 -8.11 2.92 -4.08
C LEU A 122 -8.70 3.74 -5.22
#